data_3ec78e7329a62feb25ad43e81a4cadb3
#
_entry.id   3ec78e7329a62feb25ad43e81a4cadb3
#
_cell.length_a   1.000
_cell.length_b   1.000
_cell.length_c   1.000
_cell.angle_alpha   90.00
_cell.angle_beta   90.00
_cell.angle_gamma   90.00
#
_symmetry.space_group_name_H-M   'P 1'
#
loop_
_entity.id
_entity.type
_entity.pdbx_description
1 polymer ?
#
loop_
_entity_poly.entity_id
_entity_poly.type
_entity_poly.pdbx_seq_one_letter_code
_entity_poly.pdbx_strand_id
1 'polypeptide(L)'
;MRALLGILIVALLSCSSCKPKDKEEEKEFDLKGMLANVGDNIIVPAYQNFKSTVDILSVAADTFTNNPNTPHLLSLRVAFKNAYINWQKCDVFEFGPAMDNALRANFNVYPTDTAKITTNVSSGSFNIDVLSNSDAKGFPAIDFLLYGDNQSDAYILSTFTTHTHAANKKQYLLALIAGIKSKTDATVSAWGTYITTFKTSLGYSVGSSAGLLVNAMNSYYERYLRDGKVGIPVGIRSLGIALPLQTEAFYGKFSAELLNASLQSFQNLYLGKYGTTNGLGLDDHLVAYDGAAIDENLRNYLADAVVACNTLSDPLSQQIINNQPSVEAVYSKLQKVIIPLKVDMPSKLGILISYQDNDGD
;
A
#
# COMPACT_ATOMS: atom_id res chain seq x y z
N MET A 1 73.45 66.19 30.09
CA MET A 1 72.13 66.90 29.90
C MET A 1 71.08 65.87 29.58
N ARG A 2 70.02 65.91 30.41
CA ARG A 2 68.73 65.23 30.42
C ARG A 2 68.62 63.86 29.80
N ALA A 3 68.61 62.88 30.71
CA ALA A 3 68.13 61.53 30.51
C ALA A 3 66.61 61.50 30.32
N LEU A 4 66.08 60.67 29.44
CA LEU A 4 64.68 60.30 29.35
C LEU A 4 64.55 58.79 29.61
N LEU A 5 63.87 58.49 30.70
CA LEU A 5 63.58 57.18 31.19
C LEU A 5 62.32 56.67 30.40
N GLY A 6 62.47 55.60 29.65
CA GLY A 6 61.35 54.96 28.99
C GLY A 6 60.80 53.77 29.82
N ILE A 7 59.58 53.90 30.28
CA ILE A 7 58.82 52.85 31.03
C ILE A 7 58.25 51.86 30.03
N LEU A 8 58.72 50.61 30.12
CA LEU A 8 58.17 49.50 29.34
C LEU A 8 57.03 48.86 30.10
N ILE A 9 55.81 49.06 29.61
CA ILE A 9 54.60 48.40 30.16
C ILE A 9 54.49 47.04 29.45
N VAL A 10 54.71 45.94 30.19
CA VAL A 10 54.41 44.58 29.74
C VAL A 10 52.94 44.29 29.99
N ALA A 11 52.13 44.25 28.92
CA ALA A 11 50.75 43.80 28.98
C ALA A 11 50.70 42.28 28.96
N LEU A 12 50.36 41.64 30.07
CA LEU A 12 50.05 40.24 30.17
C LEU A 12 48.68 39.95 29.49
N LEU A 13 48.73 39.41 28.27
CA LEU A 13 47.57 38.85 27.61
C LEU A 13 47.24 37.48 28.24
N SER A 14 46.22 37.46 29.10
CA SER A 14 45.61 36.22 29.58
C SER A 14 44.83 35.52 28.42
N CYS A 15 45.44 34.58 27.76
CA CYS A 15 44.74 33.68 26.84
C CYS A 15 43.76 32.80 27.66
N SER A 16 42.50 33.17 27.67
CA SER A 16 41.41 32.30 28.11
C SER A 16 41.36 31.10 27.16
N SER A 17 41.86 29.96 27.62
CA SER A 17 41.71 28.67 26.91
C SER A 17 40.24 28.34 26.80
N CYS A 18 39.64 28.58 25.64
CA CYS A 18 38.36 27.95 25.28
C CYS A 18 38.60 26.44 25.23
N LYS A 19 38.11 25.69 26.21
CA LYS A 19 38.00 24.24 26.08
C LYS A 19 37.12 23.98 24.86
N PRO A 20 37.52 23.08 23.92
CA PRO A 20 36.61 22.64 22.89
C PRO A 20 35.40 22.02 23.59
N LYS A 21 34.22 22.48 23.22
CA LYS A 21 32.98 21.74 23.54
C LYS A 21 33.22 20.31 23.02
N ASP A 22 33.15 19.34 23.91
CA ASP A 22 33.01 17.95 23.48
C ASP A 22 31.91 17.93 22.43
N LYS A 23 32.25 17.57 21.18
CA LYS A 23 31.27 17.25 20.18
C LYS A 23 30.54 16.06 20.77
N GLU A 24 29.29 16.24 21.20
CA GLU A 24 28.37 15.12 21.36
C GLU A 24 28.50 14.33 20.05
N GLU A 25 28.92 13.08 20.13
CA GLU A 25 28.90 12.16 18.99
C GLU A 25 27.43 12.16 18.55
N GLU A 26 27.15 12.75 17.38
CA GLU A 26 25.87 12.59 16.73
C GLU A 26 25.66 11.08 16.60
N LYS A 27 24.73 10.53 17.38
CA LYS A 27 24.38 9.12 17.27
C LYS A 27 23.85 8.91 15.85
N GLU A 28 24.70 8.35 15.00
CA GLU A 28 24.29 7.97 13.65
C GLU A 28 23.16 6.95 13.76
N PHE A 29 22.01 7.23 13.12
CA PHE A 29 20.88 6.31 13.14
C PHE A 29 21.26 4.99 12.46
N ASP A 30 20.88 3.86 13.04
CA ASP A 30 21.10 2.54 12.44
C ASP A 30 20.15 2.29 11.25
N LEU A 31 20.41 2.99 10.14
CA LEU A 31 19.67 2.85 8.88
C LEU A 31 19.72 1.41 8.37
N LYS A 32 20.84 0.71 8.52
CA LYS A 32 20.99 -0.68 8.12
C LYS A 32 20.09 -1.61 8.93
N GLY A 33 20.01 -1.38 10.24
CA GLY A 33 19.11 -2.12 11.14
C GLY A 33 17.65 -1.89 10.81
N MET A 34 17.27 -0.63 10.49
CA MET A 34 15.90 -0.31 10.03
C MET A 34 15.57 -1.02 8.72
N LEU A 35 16.45 -0.95 7.71
CA LEU A 35 16.23 -1.63 6.43
C LEU A 35 16.21 -3.16 6.59
N ALA A 36 17.01 -3.72 7.51
CA ALA A 36 16.95 -5.13 7.84
C ALA A 36 15.60 -5.50 8.46
N ASN A 37 15.10 -4.71 9.44
CA ASN A 37 13.78 -4.93 10.02
C ASN A 37 12.67 -4.84 8.95
N VAL A 38 12.67 -3.78 8.15
CA VAL A 38 11.65 -3.59 7.09
C VAL A 38 11.69 -4.72 6.07
N GLY A 39 12.88 -5.11 5.61
CA GLY A 39 13.03 -6.17 4.62
C GLY A 39 12.69 -7.55 5.16
N ASP A 40 13.40 -7.98 6.21
CA ASP A 40 13.32 -9.35 6.71
C ASP A 40 12.04 -9.63 7.52
N ASN A 41 11.54 -8.63 8.26
CA ASN A 41 10.44 -8.83 9.19
C ASN A 41 9.10 -8.26 8.71
N ILE A 42 9.07 -7.40 7.68
CA ILE A 42 7.83 -6.80 7.17
C ILE A 42 7.57 -7.23 5.72
N ILE A 43 8.43 -6.84 4.77
CA ILE A 43 8.18 -7.04 3.34
C ILE A 43 8.13 -8.52 2.97
N VAL A 44 9.20 -9.27 3.31
CA VAL A 44 9.29 -10.69 2.94
C VAL A 44 8.16 -11.50 3.58
N PRO A 45 7.86 -11.39 4.89
CA PRO A 45 6.72 -12.06 5.49
C PRO A 45 5.36 -11.66 4.91
N ALA A 46 5.17 -10.38 4.55
CA ALA A 46 3.93 -9.93 3.92
C ALA A 46 3.69 -10.64 2.58
N TYR A 47 4.71 -10.70 1.71
CA TYR A 47 4.61 -11.42 0.43
C TYR A 47 4.48 -12.94 0.61
N GLN A 48 5.15 -13.55 1.59
CA GLN A 48 5.00 -14.98 1.91
C GLN A 48 3.57 -15.31 2.37
N ASN A 49 2.99 -14.48 3.25
CA ASN A 49 1.61 -14.64 3.70
C ASN A 49 0.62 -14.40 2.55
N PHE A 50 0.85 -13.40 1.71
CA PHE A 50 0.04 -13.18 0.51
C PHE A 50 0.10 -14.38 -0.43
N LYS A 51 1.30 -14.89 -0.73
CA LYS A 51 1.47 -16.13 -1.53
C LYS A 51 0.68 -17.29 -0.95
N SER A 52 0.75 -17.53 0.34
CA SER A 52 0.00 -18.61 1.01
C SER A 52 -1.50 -18.47 0.79
N THR A 53 -2.05 -17.24 0.89
CA THR A 53 -3.49 -17.03 0.63
C THR A 53 -3.86 -17.16 -0.83
N VAL A 54 -2.98 -16.80 -1.77
CA VAL A 54 -3.17 -17.02 -3.21
C VAL A 54 -3.12 -18.52 -3.56
N ASP A 55 -2.25 -19.30 -2.92
CA ASP A 55 -2.23 -20.75 -3.08
C ASP A 55 -3.55 -21.40 -2.63
N ILE A 56 -4.09 -20.96 -1.48
CA ILE A 56 -5.41 -21.39 -0.99
C ILE A 56 -6.53 -20.98 -1.95
N LEU A 57 -6.48 -19.75 -2.49
CA LEU A 57 -7.44 -19.26 -3.49
C LEU A 57 -7.41 -20.14 -4.76
N SER A 58 -6.22 -20.50 -5.24
CA SER A 58 -6.06 -21.38 -6.41
C SER A 58 -6.72 -22.75 -6.18
N VAL A 59 -6.44 -23.39 -5.04
CA VAL A 59 -7.06 -24.69 -4.68
C VAL A 59 -8.58 -24.58 -4.57
N ALA A 60 -9.08 -23.51 -3.96
CA ALA A 60 -10.52 -23.31 -3.82
C ALA A 60 -11.21 -23.08 -5.19
N ALA A 61 -10.54 -22.38 -6.12
CA ALA A 61 -11.03 -22.19 -7.49
C ALA A 61 -11.07 -23.49 -8.28
N ASP A 62 -10.03 -24.32 -8.21
CA ASP A 62 -10.02 -25.64 -8.81
C ASP A 62 -11.16 -26.52 -8.26
N THR A 63 -11.34 -26.54 -6.94
CA THR A 63 -12.40 -27.30 -6.29
C THR A 63 -13.79 -26.84 -6.76
N PHE A 64 -14.02 -25.52 -6.79
CA PHE A 64 -15.27 -24.95 -7.25
C PHE A 64 -15.54 -25.21 -8.73
N THR A 65 -14.56 -25.00 -9.60
CA THR A 65 -14.77 -25.15 -11.05
C THR A 65 -14.97 -26.62 -11.48
N ASN A 66 -14.36 -27.56 -10.75
CA ASN A 66 -14.60 -29.00 -10.96
C ASN A 66 -15.96 -29.47 -10.47
N ASN A 67 -16.47 -28.92 -9.37
CA ASN A 67 -17.75 -29.28 -8.77
C ASN A 67 -18.49 -28.06 -8.24
N PRO A 68 -19.07 -27.22 -9.14
CA PRO A 68 -19.78 -26.01 -8.72
C PRO A 68 -21.03 -26.33 -7.90
N ASN A 69 -21.00 -25.88 -6.65
CA ASN A 69 -22.13 -25.97 -5.70
C ASN A 69 -22.01 -24.82 -4.69
N THR A 70 -23.07 -24.61 -3.89
CA THR A 70 -23.10 -23.52 -2.91
C THR A 70 -21.96 -23.58 -1.88
N PRO A 71 -21.66 -24.73 -1.22
CA PRO A 71 -20.54 -24.81 -0.30
C PRO A 71 -19.20 -24.44 -0.92
N HIS A 72 -18.90 -24.91 -2.15
CA HIS A 72 -17.65 -24.58 -2.83
C HIS A 72 -17.59 -23.11 -3.26
N LEU A 73 -18.70 -22.52 -3.71
CA LEU A 73 -18.79 -21.08 -4.00
C LEU A 73 -18.47 -20.23 -2.76
N LEU A 74 -19.06 -20.58 -1.62
CA LEU A 74 -18.81 -19.87 -0.36
C LEU A 74 -17.35 -20.02 0.11
N SER A 75 -16.79 -21.23 0.00
CA SER A 75 -15.38 -21.47 0.32
C SER A 75 -14.43 -20.68 -0.60
N LEU A 76 -14.74 -20.61 -1.89
CA LEU A 76 -13.98 -19.82 -2.86
C LEU A 76 -14.05 -18.30 -2.53
N ARG A 77 -15.22 -17.79 -2.19
CA ARG A 77 -15.38 -16.38 -1.79
C ARG A 77 -14.59 -16.03 -0.51
N VAL A 78 -14.54 -16.94 0.46
CA VAL A 78 -13.73 -16.78 1.68
C VAL A 78 -12.24 -16.74 1.32
N ALA A 79 -11.77 -17.67 0.49
CA ALA A 79 -10.38 -17.69 0.03
C ALA A 79 -10.02 -16.43 -0.78
N PHE A 80 -10.91 -15.99 -1.67
CA PHE A 80 -10.78 -14.76 -2.44
C PHE A 80 -10.64 -13.53 -1.55
N LYS A 81 -11.57 -13.34 -0.61
CA LYS A 81 -11.54 -12.23 0.34
C LYS A 81 -10.25 -12.21 1.16
N ASN A 82 -9.82 -13.35 1.66
CA ASN A 82 -8.59 -13.48 2.41
C ASN A 82 -7.34 -13.11 1.58
N ALA A 83 -7.27 -13.55 0.32
CA ALA A 83 -6.19 -13.17 -0.58
C ALA A 83 -6.21 -11.66 -0.86
N TYR A 84 -7.38 -11.07 -1.08
CA TYR A 84 -7.53 -9.64 -1.35
C TYR A 84 -7.15 -8.77 -0.13
N ILE A 85 -7.51 -9.19 1.09
CA ILE A 85 -7.08 -8.53 2.34
C ILE A 85 -5.55 -8.62 2.51
N ASN A 86 -4.93 -9.78 2.18
CA ASN A 86 -3.48 -9.91 2.30
C ASN A 86 -2.72 -9.14 1.21
N TRP A 87 -3.32 -8.93 0.03
CA TRP A 87 -2.80 -8.01 -0.98
C TRP A 87 -2.65 -6.59 -0.42
N GLN A 88 -3.60 -6.10 0.39
CA GLN A 88 -3.55 -4.77 1.00
C GLN A 88 -2.28 -4.54 1.85
N LYS A 89 -1.68 -5.63 2.36
CA LYS A 89 -0.45 -5.55 3.15
C LYS A 89 0.82 -5.51 2.28
N CYS A 90 0.70 -5.80 0.99
CA CYS A 90 1.79 -5.83 0.02
C CYS A 90 1.79 -4.64 -0.92
N ASP A 91 0.63 -4.05 -1.20
CA ASP A 91 0.42 -3.04 -2.23
C ASP A 91 1.28 -1.78 -2.04
N VAL A 92 1.65 -1.44 -0.80
CA VAL A 92 2.55 -0.32 -0.49
C VAL A 92 3.97 -0.52 -1.03
N PHE A 93 4.42 -1.76 -1.27
CA PHE A 93 5.79 -2.09 -1.66
C PHE A 93 5.99 -2.14 -3.18
N GLU A 94 5.35 -1.23 -3.94
CA GLU A 94 5.48 -1.16 -5.41
C GLU A 94 6.83 -0.56 -5.83
N PHE A 95 7.91 -1.26 -5.48
CA PHE A 95 9.29 -1.01 -5.92
C PHE A 95 10.06 -2.34 -6.05
N GLY A 96 11.21 -2.32 -6.71
CA GLY A 96 12.01 -3.52 -6.94
C GLY A 96 11.17 -4.66 -7.54
N PRO A 97 11.19 -5.87 -6.96
CA PRO A 97 10.50 -7.03 -7.54
C PRO A 97 9.01 -6.85 -7.80
N ALA A 98 8.30 -6.05 -7.00
CA ALA A 98 6.88 -5.78 -7.22
C ALA A 98 6.66 -4.90 -8.46
N MET A 99 7.45 -3.85 -8.61
CA MET A 99 7.40 -2.96 -9.77
C MET A 99 7.84 -3.70 -11.04
N ASP A 100 8.88 -4.53 -10.98
CA ASP A 100 9.36 -5.33 -12.11
C ASP A 100 8.30 -6.30 -12.64
N ASN A 101 7.45 -6.83 -11.77
CA ASN A 101 6.30 -7.68 -12.10
C ASN A 101 5.00 -6.88 -12.32
N ALA A 102 5.04 -5.54 -12.17
CA ALA A 102 3.90 -4.63 -12.31
C ALA A 102 2.67 -5.12 -11.50
N LEU A 103 2.86 -5.45 -10.21
CA LEU A 103 1.85 -6.15 -9.43
C LEU A 103 0.54 -5.37 -9.34
N ARG A 104 0.59 -4.10 -8.97
CA ARG A 104 -0.61 -3.25 -8.83
C ARG A 104 -1.41 -3.16 -10.12
N ALA A 105 -0.74 -2.94 -11.26
CA ALA A 105 -1.37 -2.86 -12.57
C ALA A 105 -1.99 -4.19 -13.03
N ASN A 106 -1.53 -5.33 -12.50
CA ASN A 106 -2.06 -6.64 -12.83
C ASN A 106 -3.12 -7.14 -11.84
N PHE A 107 -3.08 -6.67 -10.58
CA PHE A 107 -3.89 -7.24 -9.51
C PHE A 107 -5.10 -6.39 -9.14
N ASN A 108 -5.00 -5.04 -9.23
CA ASN A 108 -5.98 -4.19 -8.54
C ASN A 108 -6.33 -2.91 -9.32
N VAL A 109 -6.72 -3.06 -10.57
CA VAL A 109 -7.28 -1.97 -11.40
C VAL A 109 -8.80 -1.99 -11.30
N TYR A 110 -9.38 -0.98 -10.65
CA TYR A 110 -10.83 -0.83 -10.51
C TYR A 110 -11.28 0.58 -10.90
N PRO A 111 -12.54 0.75 -11.36
CA PRO A 111 -13.54 -0.29 -11.55
C PRO A 111 -13.16 -1.23 -12.71
N THR A 112 -13.57 -2.50 -12.61
CA THR A 112 -13.33 -3.45 -13.70
C THR A 112 -14.31 -3.24 -14.84
N ASP A 113 -13.87 -3.50 -16.10
CA ASP A 113 -14.73 -3.46 -17.28
C ASP A 113 -15.54 -4.75 -17.42
N THR A 114 -16.78 -4.74 -16.89
CA THR A 114 -17.69 -5.89 -16.92
C THR A 114 -18.15 -6.29 -18.32
N ALA A 115 -18.21 -5.33 -19.26
CA ALA A 115 -18.58 -5.61 -20.64
C ALA A 115 -17.46 -6.39 -21.34
N LYS A 116 -16.22 -6.02 -21.10
CA LYS A 116 -15.04 -6.71 -21.61
C LYS A 116 -14.91 -8.11 -21.01
N ILE A 117 -15.11 -8.26 -19.70
CA ILE A 117 -15.17 -9.58 -19.02
C ILE A 117 -16.24 -10.47 -19.68
N THR A 118 -17.43 -9.93 -19.90
CA THR A 118 -18.54 -10.64 -20.54
C THR A 118 -18.18 -11.08 -21.97
N THR A 119 -17.52 -10.21 -22.73
CA THR A 119 -17.03 -10.50 -24.09
C THR A 119 -15.97 -11.60 -24.06
N ASN A 120 -14.98 -11.54 -23.18
CA ASN A 120 -13.96 -12.55 -22.99
C ASN A 120 -14.57 -13.93 -22.65
N VAL A 121 -15.52 -13.95 -21.73
CA VAL A 121 -16.24 -15.17 -21.34
C VAL A 121 -17.08 -15.71 -22.50
N SER A 122 -17.82 -14.87 -23.21
CA SER A 122 -18.71 -15.34 -24.31
C SER A 122 -17.93 -15.85 -25.51
N SER A 123 -16.80 -15.21 -25.85
CA SER A 123 -15.95 -15.66 -26.95
C SER A 123 -15.19 -16.94 -26.63
N GLY A 124 -14.84 -17.16 -25.36
CA GLY A 124 -13.94 -18.24 -24.92
C GLY A 124 -12.48 -18.08 -25.40
N SER A 125 -12.17 -16.92 -26.01
CA SER A 125 -10.81 -16.58 -26.47
C SER A 125 -10.39 -15.27 -25.83
N PHE A 126 -9.36 -15.32 -24.98
CA PHE A 126 -8.85 -14.15 -24.25
C PHE A 126 -7.34 -14.32 -23.95
N ASN A 127 -6.67 -13.19 -23.80
CA ASN A 127 -5.31 -13.14 -23.28
C ASN A 127 -5.28 -12.09 -22.18
N ILE A 128 -5.10 -12.49 -20.92
CA ILE A 128 -5.10 -11.61 -19.75
C ILE A 128 -3.84 -10.73 -19.66
N ASP A 129 -2.77 -11.05 -20.41
CA ASP A 129 -1.51 -10.33 -20.33
C ASP A 129 -1.42 -9.14 -21.30
N VAL A 130 -2.35 -9.03 -22.25
CA VAL A 130 -2.37 -7.89 -23.17
C VAL A 130 -2.91 -6.64 -22.48
N LEU A 131 -2.37 -5.47 -22.86
CA LEU A 131 -2.75 -4.18 -22.27
C LEU A 131 -4.25 -3.87 -22.39
N SER A 132 -4.88 -4.30 -23.48
CA SER A 132 -6.33 -4.11 -23.68
C SER A 132 -7.21 -4.85 -22.66
N ASN A 133 -6.67 -5.79 -21.90
CA ASN A 133 -7.36 -6.51 -20.83
C ASN A 133 -6.93 -6.05 -19.43
N SER A 134 -6.21 -4.91 -19.28
CA SER A 134 -5.71 -4.42 -17.99
C SER A 134 -6.82 -4.16 -16.95
N ASP A 135 -7.99 -3.75 -17.40
CA ASP A 135 -9.21 -3.46 -16.61
C ASP A 135 -10.19 -4.64 -16.51
N ALA A 136 -9.83 -5.78 -17.09
CA ALA A 136 -10.65 -7.01 -17.08
C ALA A 136 -9.93 -8.18 -16.36
N LYS A 137 -8.95 -7.89 -15.49
CA LYS A 137 -8.17 -8.89 -14.75
C LYS A 137 -7.97 -8.52 -13.28
N GLY A 138 -7.24 -9.37 -12.56
CA GLY A 138 -6.94 -9.15 -11.14
C GLY A 138 -8.13 -9.39 -10.21
N PHE A 139 -8.01 -8.88 -8.99
CA PHE A 139 -9.04 -9.02 -7.96
C PHE A 139 -10.39 -8.42 -8.38
N PRO A 140 -10.48 -7.23 -9.01
CA PRO A 140 -11.77 -6.65 -9.36
C PRO A 140 -12.55 -7.47 -10.39
N ALA A 141 -11.87 -8.12 -11.34
CA ALA A 141 -12.52 -9.02 -12.30
C ALA A 141 -13.01 -10.32 -11.63
N ILE A 142 -12.23 -10.88 -10.71
CA ILE A 142 -12.64 -12.04 -9.91
C ILE A 142 -13.84 -11.69 -9.03
N ASP A 143 -13.84 -10.50 -8.42
CA ASP A 143 -14.94 -9.96 -7.63
C ASP A 143 -16.26 -9.97 -8.43
N PHE A 144 -16.23 -9.41 -9.65
CA PHE A 144 -17.40 -9.45 -10.54
C PHE A 144 -17.85 -10.87 -10.89
N LEU A 145 -16.91 -11.77 -11.20
CA LEU A 145 -17.25 -13.16 -11.57
C LEU A 145 -17.92 -13.92 -10.42
N LEU A 146 -17.50 -13.67 -9.18
CA LEU A 146 -17.95 -14.42 -8.00
C LEU A 146 -19.21 -13.86 -7.36
N TYR A 147 -19.48 -12.55 -7.52
CA TYR A 147 -20.63 -11.92 -6.84
C TYR A 147 -21.65 -11.33 -7.82
N GLY A 148 -21.23 -10.91 -9.01
CA GLY A 148 -22.08 -10.19 -9.95
C GLY A 148 -22.61 -8.87 -9.39
N ASP A 149 -23.42 -8.17 -10.17
CA ASP A 149 -24.08 -6.94 -9.70
C ASP A 149 -25.41 -7.30 -9.01
N ASN A 150 -25.40 -7.35 -7.69
CA ASN A 150 -26.56 -7.68 -6.84
C ASN A 150 -27.24 -9.02 -7.20
N GLN A 151 -26.47 -10.01 -7.68
CA GLN A 151 -27.01 -11.30 -8.09
C GLN A 151 -27.15 -12.28 -6.92
N SER A 152 -28.12 -13.19 -7.02
CA SER A 152 -28.27 -14.29 -6.05
C SER A 152 -27.19 -15.36 -6.26
N ASP A 153 -26.90 -16.13 -5.21
CA ASP A 153 -25.98 -17.27 -5.28
C ASP A 153 -26.45 -18.32 -6.30
N ALA A 154 -27.75 -18.56 -6.41
CA ALA A 154 -28.34 -19.45 -7.39
C ALA A 154 -28.05 -18.98 -8.82
N TYR A 155 -28.15 -17.67 -9.10
CA TYR A 155 -27.80 -17.10 -10.38
C TYR A 155 -26.29 -17.25 -10.65
N ILE A 156 -25.45 -16.89 -9.70
CA ILE A 156 -24.00 -17.05 -9.86
C ILE A 156 -23.63 -18.51 -10.17
N LEU A 157 -24.18 -19.46 -9.42
CA LEU A 157 -23.97 -20.90 -9.68
C LEU A 157 -24.42 -21.30 -11.09
N SER A 158 -25.60 -20.82 -11.55
CA SER A 158 -26.07 -21.13 -12.89
C SER A 158 -25.11 -20.68 -13.98
N THR A 159 -24.39 -19.55 -13.78
CA THR A 159 -23.39 -19.04 -14.72
C THR A 159 -22.14 -19.92 -14.81
N PHE A 160 -21.89 -20.79 -13.85
CA PHE A 160 -20.78 -21.75 -13.83
C PHE A 160 -21.24 -23.20 -14.13
N THR A 161 -22.55 -23.44 -14.31
CA THR A 161 -23.10 -24.80 -14.52
C THR A 161 -23.93 -24.92 -15.80
N THR A 162 -25.07 -24.25 -15.86
CA THR A 162 -26.08 -24.44 -16.91
C THR A 162 -26.06 -23.37 -18.00
N HIS A 163 -25.39 -22.24 -17.77
CA HIS A 163 -25.29 -21.19 -18.78
C HIS A 163 -24.47 -21.64 -19.99
N THR A 164 -24.80 -21.16 -21.18
CA THR A 164 -24.13 -21.51 -22.45
C THR A 164 -22.61 -21.33 -22.40
N HIS A 165 -22.12 -20.33 -21.70
CA HIS A 165 -20.70 -20.02 -21.56
C HIS A 165 -20.07 -20.46 -20.23
N ALA A 166 -20.72 -21.40 -19.51
CA ALA A 166 -20.25 -21.85 -18.20
C ALA A 166 -18.79 -22.40 -18.23
N ALA A 167 -18.46 -23.18 -19.26
CA ALA A 167 -17.10 -23.70 -19.42
C ALA A 167 -16.06 -22.58 -19.61
N ASN A 168 -16.37 -21.60 -20.45
CA ASN A 168 -15.48 -20.44 -20.70
C ASN A 168 -15.32 -19.57 -19.44
N LYS A 169 -16.41 -19.37 -18.66
CA LYS A 169 -16.37 -18.62 -17.41
C LYS A 169 -15.45 -19.28 -16.37
N LYS A 170 -15.48 -20.61 -16.27
CA LYS A 170 -14.57 -21.38 -15.43
C LYS A 170 -13.10 -21.19 -15.87
N GLN A 171 -12.84 -21.30 -17.17
CA GLN A 171 -11.49 -21.09 -17.73
C GLN A 171 -10.99 -19.67 -17.46
N TYR A 172 -11.86 -18.66 -17.63
CA TYR A 172 -11.48 -17.27 -17.39
C TYR A 172 -11.15 -17.02 -15.91
N LEU A 173 -11.99 -17.50 -14.99
CA LEU A 173 -11.72 -17.43 -13.55
C LEU A 173 -10.38 -18.07 -13.17
N LEU A 174 -10.12 -19.28 -13.66
CA LEU A 174 -8.86 -19.98 -13.41
C LEU A 174 -7.66 -19.22 -13.98
N ALA A 175 -7.78 -18.66 -15.18
CA ALA A 175 -6.72 -17.88 -15.81
C ALA A 175 -6.40 -16.61 -15.00
N LEU A 176 -7.40 -15.89 -14.48
CA LEU A 176 -7.20 -14.70 -13.63
C LEU A 176 -6.45 -15.06 -12.35
N ILE A 177 -6.85 -16.14 -11.69
CA ILE A 177 -6.20 -16.60 -10.45
C ILE A 177 -4.77 -17.11 -10.72
N ALA A 178 -4.58 -17.84 -11.80
CA ALA A 178 -3.25 -18.30 -12.23
C ALA A 178 -2.31 -17.13 -12.55
N GLY A 179 -2.84 -16.04 -13.14
CA GLY A 179 -2.09 -14.80 -13.38
C GLY A 179 -1.61 -14.14 -12.09
N ILE A 180 -2.50 -14.02 -11.09
CA ILE A 180 -2.13 -13.52 -9.76
C ILE A 180 -1.07 -14.42 -9.13
N LYS A 181 -1.31 -15.73 -9.13
CA LYS A 181 -0.38 -16.72 -8.55
C LYS A 181 1.01 -16.65 -9.19
N SER A 182 1.11 -16.67 -10.50
CA SER A 182 2.37 -16.64 -11.24
C SER A 182 3.20 -15.40 -10.90
N LYS A 183 2.59 -14.21 -10.88
CA LYS A 183 3.28 -12.96 -10.56
C LYS A 183 3.65 -12.88 -9.07
N THR A 184 2.81 -13.42 -8.19
CA THR A 184 3.12 -13.51 -6.75
C THR A 184 4.32 -14.43 -6.52
N ASP A 185 4.34 -15.61 -7.13
CA ASP A 185 5.45 -16.57 -7.03
C ASP A 185 6.77 -15.96 -7.54
N ALA A 186 6.72 -15.28 -8.69
CA ALA A 186 7.88 -14.59 -9.27
C ALA A 186 8.40 -13.49 -8.32
N THR A 187 7.51 -12.70 -7.72
CA THR A 187 7.88 -11.62 -6.80
C THR A 187 8.49 -12.16 -5.52
N VAL A 188 7.90 -13.20 -4.90
CA VAL A 188 8.46 -13.85 -3.71
C VAL A 188 9.84 -14.41 -4.00
N SER A 189 10.02 -15.08 -5.14
CA SER A 189 11.32 -15.61 -5.58
C SER A 189 12.36 -14.49 -5.75
N ALA A 190 11.99 -13.41 -6.41
CA ALA A 190 12.88 -12.28 -6.65
C ALA A 190 13.27 -11.54 -5.36
N TRP A 191 12.36 -11.43 -4.38
CA TRP A 191 12.68 -10.89 -3.06
C TRP A 191 13.74 -11.74 -2.32
N GLY A 192 13.81 -13.06 -2.57
CA GLY A 192 14.83 -13.93 -2.00
C GLY A 192 16.27 -13.52 -2.33
N THR A 193 16.48 -12.86 -3.47
CA THR A 193 17.79 -12.29 -3.87
C THR A 193 17.88 -10.79 -3.64
N TYR A 194 16.82 -10.05 -3.95
CA TYR A 194 16.80 -8.58 -3.85
C TYR A 194 16.92 -8.09 -2.39
N ILE A 195 16.52 -8.88 -1.40
CA ILE A 195 16.61 -8.53 0.01
C ILE A 195 18.03 -8.12 0.44
N THR A 196 19.07 -8.73 -0.11
CA THR A 196 20.45 -8.35 0.19
C THR A 196 20.75 -6.94 -0.32
N THR A 197 20.36 -6.62 -1.55
CA THR A 197 20.49 -5.27 -2.12
C THR A 197 19.70 -4.26 -1.31
N PHE A 198 18.45 -4.60 -0.95
CA PHE A 198 17.60 -3.72 -0.14
C PHE A 198 18.25 -3.37 1.21
N LYS A 199 18.84 -4.33 1.91
CA LYS A 199 19.51 -4.10 3.21
C LYS A 199 20.86 -3.37 3.13
N THR A 200 21.49 -3.34 1.97
CA THR A 200 22.83 -2.77 1.80
C THR A 200 22.89 -1.51 0.96
N SER A 201 21.83 -1.15 0.24
CA SER A 201 21.72 0.12 -0.50
C SER A 201 21.37 1.25 0.46
N LEU A 202 22.38 1.69 1.23
CA LEU A 202 22.25 2.73 2.25
C LEU A 202 22.22 4.13 1.62
N GLY A 203 21.80 5.12 2.44
CA GLY A 203 21.70 6.53 2.05
C GLY A 203 20.26 6.92 1.67
N TYR A 204 20.13 8.15 1.13
CA TYR A 204 18.85 8.85 0.97
C TYR A 204 18.55 9.28 -0.48
N SER A 205 19.39 8.86 -1.43
CA SER A 205 19.12 9.12 -2.85
C SER A 205 17.84 8.41 -3.32
N VAL A 206 17.27 8.87 -4.42
CA VAL A 206 16.02 8.30 -5.00
C VAL A 206 16.13 6.79 -5.24
N GLY A 207 17.32 6.29 -5.64
CA GLY A 207 17.55 4.86 -5.89
C GLY A 207 18.01 4.06 -4.67
N SER A 208 18.26 4.69 -3.50
CA SER A 208 18.57 3.99 -2.26
C SER A 208 17.34 3.31 -1.69
N SER A 209 17.54 2.30 -0.83
CA SER A 209 16.39 1.56 -0.26
C SER A 209 15.48 2.43 0.59
N ALA A 210 16.02 3.38 1.36
CA ALA A 210 15.21 4.34 2.10
C ALA A 210 14.46 5.29 1.15
N GLY A 211 15.12 5.76 0.07
CA GLY A 211 14.49 6.59 -0.95
C GLY A 211 13.34 5.87 -1.66
N LEU A 212 13.55 4.62 -2.09
CA LEU A 212 12.51 3.79 -2.73
C LEU A 212 11.33 3.54 -1.78
N LEU A 213 11.61 3.17 -0.52
CA LEU A 213 10.58 2.90 0.48
C LEU A 213 9.71 4.14 0.74
N VAL A 214 10.33 5.29 1.02
CA VAL A 214 9.60 6.54 1.32
C VAL A 214 8.80 7.02 0.12
N ASN A 215 9.35 6.94 -1.10
CA ASN A 215 8.61 7.30 -2.32
C ASN A 215 7.42 6.36 -2.57
N ALA A 216 7.59 5.05 -2.39
CA ALA A 216 6.51 4.08 -2.53
C ALA A 216 5.40 4.32 -1.49
N MET A 217 5.76 4.55 -0.22
CA MET A 217 4.80 4.88 0.84
C MET A 217 4.00 6.15 0.54
N ASN A 218 4.68 7.21 0.11
CA ASN A 218 4.01 8.46 -0.22
C ASN A 218 3.04 8.32 -1.41
N SER A 219 3.52 7.72 -2.52
CA SER A 219 2.68 7.47 -3.70
C SER A 219 1.48 6.57 -3.38
N TYR A 220 1.70 5.52 -2.58
CA TYR A 220 0.64 4.62 -2.15
C TYR A 220 -0.41 5.33 -1.30
N TYR A 221 0.03 6.05 -0.26
CA TYR A 221 -0.88 6.74 0.65
C TYR A 221 -1.74 7.77 -0.09
N GLU A 222 -1.12 8.60 -0.90
CA GLU A 222 -1.80 9.68 -1.61
C GLU A 222 -2.77 9.17 -2.66
N ARG A 223 -2.29 8.34 -3.60
CA ARG A 223 -3.04 7.96 -4.80
C ARG A 223 -3.96 6.78 -4.60
N TYR A 224 -3.49 5.76 -3.89
CA TYR A 224 -4.18 4.47 -3.84
C TYR A 224 -4.98 4.30 -2.56
N LEU A 225 -4.47 4.74 -1.40
CA LEU A 225 -5.18 4.64 -0.15
C LEU A 225 -6.18 5.80 0.03
N ARG A 226 -5.70 7.05 0.09
CA ARG A 226 -6.55 8.22 0.34
C ARG A 226 -7.52 8.46 -0.82
N ASP A 227 -6.98 8.64 -2.04
CA ASP A 227 -7.79 8.99 -3.21
C ASP A 227 -8.50 7.77 -3.80
N GLY A 228 -7.77 6.68 -4.07
CA GLY A 228 -8.32 5.51 -4.74
C GLY A 228 -9.44 4.85 -3.94
N LYS A 229 -9.24 4.63 -2.65
CA LYS A 229 -10.24 3.90 -1.83
C LYS A 229 -11.35 4.79 -1.30
N VAL A 230 -11.13 6.11 -1.12
CA VAL A 230 -12.11 7.01 -0.49
C VAL A 230 -12.40 8.23 -1.36
N GLY A 231 -11.37 9.00 -1.75
CA GLY A 231 -11.54 10.32 -2.38
C GLY A 231 -12.27 10.28 -3.71
N ILE A 232 -11.90 9.37 -4.61
CA ILE A 232 -12.57 9.20 -5.91
C ILE A 232 -14.00 8.69 -5.71
N PRO A 233 -14.25 7.60 -4.95
CA PRO A 233 -15.59 7.11 -4.73
C PRO A 233 -16.55 8.14 -4.12
N VAL A 234 -16.08 8.94 -3.16
CA VAL A 234 -16.91 9.94 -2.47
C VAL A 234 -17.07 11.26 -3.25
N GLY A 235 -16.37 11.41 -4.37
CA GLY A 235 -16.56 12.55 -5.28
C GLY A 235 -15.59 13.71 -5.10
N ILE A 236 -14.50 13.57 -4.34
CA ILE A 236 -13.50 14.65 -4.18
C ILE A 236 -12.90 15.08 -5.51
N ARG A 237 -12.70 14.14 -6.44
CA ARG A 237 -12.14 14.40 -7.78
C ARG A 237 -13.20 14.64 -8.86
N SER A 238 -14.50 14.67 -8.50
CA SER A 238 -15.64 14.83 -9.41
C SER A 238 -16.61 15.94 -8.95
N LEU A 239 -16.09 17.03 -8.39
CA LEU A 239 -16.86 18.20 -7.95
C LEU A 239 -18.00 17.85 -6.95
N GLY A 240 -17.78 16.88 -6.07
CA GLY A 240 -18.74 16.43 -5.09
C GLY A 240 -19.76 15.39 -5.63
N ILE A 241 -19.61 14.96 -6.88
CA ILE A 241 -20.47 13.91 -7.44
C ILE A 241 -19.94 12.55 -7.00
N ALA A 242 -20.71 11.85 -6.19
CA ALA A 242 -20.37 10.51 -5.72
C ALA A 242 -20.26 9.50 -6.88
N LEU A 243 -19.23 8.66 -6.83
CA LEU A 243 -18.93 7.64 -7.82
C LEU A 243 -18.88 6.25 -7.14
N PRO A 244 -19.99 5.69 -6.64
CA PRO A 244 -19.98 4.48 -5.83
C PRO A 244 -19.43 3.25 -6.56
N LEU A 245 -19.50 3.19 -7.90
CA LEU A 245 -18.88 2.13 -8.71
C LEU A 245 -17.34 2.15 -8.67
N GLN A 246 -16.74 3.24 -8.23
CA GLN A 246 -15.30 3.37 -8.07
C GLN A 246 -14.79 2.80 -6.73
N THR A 247 -15.65 2.20 -5.91
CA THR A 247 -15.21 1.52 -4.68
C THR A 247 -14.51 0.21 -5.02
N GLU A 248 -13.39 -0.04 -4.36
CA GLU A 248 -12.69 -1.33 -4.40
C GLU A 248 -13.62 -2.45 -3.88
N ALA A 249 -13.51 -3.68 -4.41
CA ALA A 249 -14.39 -4.80 -4.07
C ALA A 249 -15.89 -4.45 -4.08
N PHE A 250 -16.32 -3.71 -5.11
CA PHE A 250 -17.69 -3.20 -5.24
C PHE A 250 -18.75 -4.31 -5.20
N TYR A 251 -18.49 -5.43 -5.91
CA TYR A 251 -19.43 -6.56 -6.03
C TYR A 251 -19.43 -7.42 -4.78
N GLY A 252 -18.28 -7.66 -4.18
CA GLY A 252 -18.11 -8.42 -2.93
C GLY A 252 -18.53 -7.67 -1.68
N LYS A 253 -18.64 -6.34 -1.78
CA LYS A 253 -19.17 -5.46 -0.72
C LYS A 253 -18.35 -5.49 0.59
N PHE A 254 -17.00 -5.47 0.47
CA PHE A 254 -16.08 -5.43 1.62
C PHE A 254 -14.97 -4.37 1.48
N SER A 255 -15.30 -3.23 0.85
CA SER A 255 -14.39 -2.11 0.59
C SER A 255 -13.83 -1.47 1.86
N ALA A 256 -14.69 -1.28 2.88
CA ALA A 256 -14.28 -0.68 4.16
C ALA A 256 -13.29 -1.59 4.90
N GLU A 257 -13.46 -2.90 4.83
CA GLU A 257 -12.54 -3.88 5.40
C GLU A 257 -11.16 -3.83 4.69
N LEU A 258 -11.13 -3.69 3.35
CA LEU A 258 -9.87 -3.52 2.59
C LEU A 258 -9.17 -2.21 2.94
N LEU A 259 -9.90 -1.10 3.07
CA LEU A 259 -9.36 0.19 3.48
C LEU A 259 -8.72 0.10 4.88
N ASN A 260 -9.42 -0.51 5.84
CA ASN A 260 -8.91 -0.70 7.19
C ASN A 260 -7.63 -1.56 7.20
N ALA A 261 -7.61 -2.66 6.45
CA ALA A 261 -6.41 -3.50 6.30
C ALA A 261 -5.23 -2.74 5.71
N SER A 262 -5.48 -1.91 4.69
CA SER A 262 -4.48 -1.05 4.04
C SER A 262 -3.88 -0.04 5.01
N LEU A 263 -4.74 0.72 5.69
CA LEU A 263 -4.31 1.79 6.60
C LEU A 263 -3.57 1.24 7.81
N GLN A 264 -4.06 0.13 8.37
CA GLN A 264 -3.37 -0.54 9.48
C GLN A 264 -1.99 -1.07 9.07
N SER A 265 -1.88 -1.66 7.87
CA SER A 265 -0.59 -2.11 7.34
C SER A 265 0.37 -0.95 7.10
N PHE A 266 -0.14 0.17 6.57
CA PHE A 266 0.64 1.39 6.36
C PHE A 266 1.17 1.96 7.69
N GLN A 267 0.30 2.07 8.71
CA GLN A 267 0.70 2.53 10.03
C GLN A 267 1.75 1.61 10.65
N ASN A 268 1.56 0.31 10.54
CA ASN A 268 2.51 -0.66 11.07
C ASN A 268 3.87 -0.58 10.37
N LEU A 269 3.90 -0.37 9.04
CA LEU A 269 5.14 -0.16 8.29
C LEU A 269 5.89 1.08 8.78
N TYR A 270 5.19 2.20 8.97
CA TYR A 270 5.78 3.42 9.51
C TYR A 270 6.45 3.18 10.86
N LEU A 271 5.81 2.39 11.74
CA LEU A 271 6.26 2.04 13.08
C LEU A 271 7.23 0.83 13.14
N GLY A 272 7.73 0.33 12.02
CA GLY A 272 8.62 -0.83 11.98
C GLY A 272 8.00 -2.15 12.48
N LYS A 273 6.67 -2.32 12.35
CA LYS A 273 5.90 -3.45 12.93
C LYS A 273 5.30 -4.38 11.89
N TYR A 274 5.26 -5.68 12.20
CA TYR A 274 4.46 -6.67 11.47
C TYR A 274 4.09 -7.84 12.36
N GLY A 275 2.79 -8.12 12.50
CA GLY A 275 2.30 -9.12 13.45
C GLY A 275 2.74 -8.80 14.89
N THR A 276 3.48 -9.70 15.49
CA THR A 276 4.07 -9.51 16.84
C THR A 276 5.49 -8.92 16.81
N THR A 277 6.10 -8.80 15.63
CA THR A 277 7.44 -8.24 15.46
C THR A 277 7.41 -6.72 15.56
N ASN A 278 8.37 -6.15 16.28
CA ASN A 278 8.57 -4.71 16.42
C ASN A 278 10.08 -4.44 16.35
N GLY A 279 10.51 -3.61 15.43
CA GLY A 279 11.90 -3.21 15.25
C GLY A 279 11.99 -1.76 14.81
N LEU A 280 13.16 -1.31 14.38
CA LEU A 280 13.36 0.06 13.92
C LEU A 280 12.45 0.38 12.74
N GLY A 281 11.77 1.53 12.80
CA GLY A 281 10.88 2.07 11.78
C GLY A 281 11.30 3.46 11.30
N LEU A 282 10.47 4.06 10.45
CA LEU A 282 10.66 5.45 10.01
C LEU A 282 10.40 6.45 11.14
N ASP A 283 9.60 6.11 12.12
CA ASP A 283 9.37 6.84 13.35
C ASP A 283 10.66 7.00 14.17
N ASP A 284 11.40 5.91 14.40
CA ASP A 284 12.70 5.95 15.07
C ASP A 284 13.72 6.77 14.28
N HIS A 285 13.67 6.66 12.94
CA HIS A 285 14.54 7.42 12.05
C HIS A 285 14.30 8.93 12.15
N LEU A 286 13.03 9.34 12.16
CA LEU A 286 12.66 10.76 12.34
C LEU A 286 13.14 11.30 13.70
N VAL A 287 12.91 10.54 14.77
CA VAL A 287 13.33 10.95 16.12
C VAL A 287 14.85 11.10 16.21
N ALA A 288 15.62 10.20 15.59
CA ALA A 288 17.07 10.26 15.57
C ALA A 288 17.62 11.50 14.84
N TYR A 289 16.86 12.07 13.90
CA TYR A 289 17.20 13.29 13.17
C TYR A 289 16.43 14.52 13.67
N ASP A 290 16.14 14.64 14.98
CA ASP A 290 15.41 15.74 15.59
C ASP A 290 14.02 15.99 14.99
N GLY A 291 13.39 14.96 14.46
CA GLY A 291 12.06 15.00 13.87
C GLY A 291 10.93 14.57 14.80
N ALA A 292 11.14 14.57 16.12
CA ALA A 292 10.16 14.07 17.10
C ALA A 292 8.77 14.74 16.98
N ALA A 293 8.69 16.03 16.67
CA ALA A 293 7.41 16.72 16.46
C ALA A 293 6.69 16.25 15.18
N ILE A 294 7.45 15.90 14.14
CA ILE A 294 6.90 15.32 12.88
C ILE A 294 6.38 13.91 13.14
N ASP A 295 7.14 13.10 13.88
CA ASP A 295 6.74 11.77 14.29
C ASP A 295 5.45 11.79 15.13
N GLU A 296 5.36 12.66 16.13
CA GLU A 296 4.17 12.84 16.96
C GLU A 296 2.94 13.18 16.10
N ASN A 297 3.07 14.12 15.17
CA ASN A 297 2.00 14.49 14.24
C ASN A 297 1.57 13.30 13.36
N LEU A 298 2.53 12.55 12.78
CA LEU A 298 2.24 11.39 11.95
C LEU A 298 1.51 10.29 12.74
N ARG A 299 2.00 9.95 13.93
CA ARG A 299 1.35 8.96 14.81
C ARG A 299 -0.07 9.37 15.15
N ASN A 300 -0.28 10.62 15.56
CA ASN A 300 -1.59 11.12 15.94
C ASN A 300 -2.57 11.16 14.75
N TYR A 301 -2.13 11.65 13.57
CA TYR A 301 -2.99 11.69 12.39
C TYR A 301 -3.29 10.30 11.81
N LEU A 302 -2.32 9.38 11.84
CA LEU A 302 -2.57 7.99 11.43
C LEU A 302 -3.54 7.31 12.40
N ALA A 303 -3.38 7.50 13.71
CA ALA A 303 -4.31 6.95 14.71
C ALA A 303 -5.73 7.52 14.53
N ASP A 304 -5.85 8.85 14.34
CA ASP A 304 -7.13 9.51 14.04
C ASP A 304 -7.77 8.95 12.75
N ALA A 305 -6.97 8.73 11.71
CA ALA A 305 -7.45 8.16 10.44
C ALA A 305 -7.95 6.72 10.64
N VAL A 306 -7.22 5.89 11.41
CA VAL A 306 -7.65 4.51 11.74
C VAL A 306 -8.98 4.52 12.50
N VAL A 307 -9.12 5.39 13.52
CA VAL A 307 -10.38 5.53 14.27
C VAL A 307 -11.51 5.95 13.33
N ALA A 308 -11.27 6.91 12.44
CA ALA A 308 -12.27 7.36 11.48
C ALA A 308 -12.65 6.26 10.47
N CYS A 309 -11.68 5.55 9.88
CA CYS A 309 -11.95 4.46 8.95
C CYS A 309 -12.77 3.33 9.59
N ASN A 310 -12.57 3.05 10.88
CA ASN A 310 -13.36 2.06 11.62
C ASN A 310 -14.84 2.45 11.81
N THR A 311 -15.23 3.70 11.51
CA THR A 311 -16.65 4.12 11.49
C THR A 311 -17.34 3.80 10.16
N LEU A 312 -16.58 3.44 9.13
CA LEU A 312 -17.14 3.03 7.85
C LEU A 312 -17.70 1.62 7.92
N SER A 313 -18.77 1.40 7.17
CA SER A 313 -19.44 0.10 7.08
C SER A 313 -19.52 -0.36 5.62
N ASP A 314 -19.52 -1.66 5.45
CA ASP A 314 -19.76 -2.27 4.15
C ASP A 314 -21.26 -2.57 3.93
N PRO A 315 -21.77 -2.40 2.73
CA PRO A 315 -21.06 -1.94 1.52
C PRO A 315 -20.73 -0.44 1.55
N LEU A 316 -19.47 -0.08 1.42
CA LEU A 316 -19.04 1.33 1.40
C LEU A 316 -19.74 2.12 0.27
N SER A 317 -19.97 1.50 -0.88
CA SER A 317 -20.72 2.10 -1.99
C SER A 317 -22.13 2.55 -1.59
N GLN A 318 -22.82 1.80 -0.72
CA GLN A 318 -24.14 2.19 -0.20
C GLN A 318 -24.03 3.28 0.87
N GLN A 319 -23.00 3.25 1.70
CA GLN A 319 -22.76 4.32 2.66
C GLN A 319 -22.47 5.65 1.97
N ILE A 320 -21.72 5.64 0.86
CA ILE A 320 -21.48 6.82 0.03
C ILE A 320 -22.79 7.39 -0.51
N ILE A 321 -23.71 6.54 -1.01
CA ILE A 321 -25.01 6.96 -1.54
C ILE A 321 -25.90 7.54 -0.41
N ASN A 322 -25.96 6.85 0.72
CA ASN A 322 -26.92 7.16 1.78
C ASN A 322 -26.42 8.24 2.75
N ASN A 323 -25.11 8.39 2.91
CA ASN A 323 -24.48 9.31 3.86
C ASN A 323 -23.08 9.74 3.42
N GLN A 324 -22.99 10.36 2.23
CA GLN A 324 -21.74 10.89 1.66
C GLN A 324 -20.93 11.73 2.66
N PRO A 325 -21.54 12.67 3.43
CA PRO A 325 -20.79 13.50 4.37
C PRO A 325 -20.00 12.71 5.44
N SER A 326 -20.51 11.54 5.86
CA SER A 326 -19.76 10.70 6.81
C SER A 326 -18.47 10.14 6.21
N VAL A 327 -18.46 9.81 4.92
CA VAL A 327 -17.29 9.29 4.21
C VAL A 327 -16.32 10.43 3.86
N GLU A 328 -16.83 11.63 3.55
CA GLU A 328 -16.02 12.85 3.37
C GLU A 328 -15.29 13.24 4.67
N ALA A 329 -15.92 13.06 5.82
CA ALA A 329 -15.27 13.28 7.12
C ALA A 329 -14.08 12.33 7.33
N VAL A 330 -14.20 11.06 6.90
CA VAL A 330 -13.07 10.11 6.91
C VAL A 330 -11.97 10.54 5.95
N TYR A 331 -12.32 10.94 4.73
CA TYR A 331 -11.33 11.50 3.78
C TYR A 331 -10.56 12.68 4.39
N SER A 332 -11.25 13.58 5.09
CA SER A 332 -10.63 14.73 5.75
C SER A 332 -9.62 14.33 6.83
N LYS A 333 -9.81 13.18 7.50
CA LYS A 333 -8.83 12.64 8.44
C LYS A 333 -7.62 12.04 7.70
N LEU A 334 -7.84 11.30 6.63
CA LEU A 334 -6.78 10.78 5.77
C LEU A 334 -5.94 11.92 5.16
N GLN A 335 -6.57 13.04 4.76
CA GLN A 335 -5.90 14.21 4.19
C GLN A 335 -4.88 14.84 5.15
N LYS A 336 -5.12 14.84 6.46
CA LYS A 336 -4.21 15.44 7.45
C LYS A 336 -2.83 14.78 7.50
N VAL A 337 -2.73 13.51 7.12
CA VAL A 337 -1.47 12.76 7.08
C VAL A 337 -0.56 13.23 5.95
N ILE A 338 -1.09 13.84 4.89
CA ILE A 338 -0.34 14.15 3.66
C ILE A 338 0.83 15.09 3.93
N ILE A 339 0.63 16.22 4.60
CA ILE A 339 1.70 17.20 4.81
C ILE A 339 2.86 16.59 5.59
N PRO A 340 2.66 16.02 6.80
CA PRO A 340 3.78 15.44 7.54
C PRO A 340 4.42 14.24 6.84
N LEU A 341 3.66 13.47 6.05
CA LEU A 341 4.18 12.30 5.33
C LEU A 341 4.97 12.68 4.06
N LYS A 342 4.44 13.61 3.26
CA LYS A 342 4.97 13.93 1.91
C LYS A 342 5.97 15.09 1.93
N VAL A 343 5.82 16.03 2.86
CA VAL A 343 6.63 17.24 2.91
C VAL A 343 7.61 17.20 4.07
N ASP A 344 7.09 17.10 5.31
CA ASP A 344 7.91 17.28 6.50
C ASP A 344 8.90 16.14 6.71
N MET A 345 8.43 14.89 6.65
CA MET A 345 9.29 13.70 6.85
C MET A 345 10.38 13.59 5.77
N PRO A 346 10.09 13.64 4.47
CA PRO A 346 11.13 13.54 3.44
C PRO A 346 12.13 14.70 3.51
N SER A 347 11.64 15.92 3.76
CA SER A 347 12.50 17.10 3.95
C SER A 347 13.46 16.93 5.14
N LYS A 348 12.95 16.41 6.26
CA LYS A 348 13.75 16.17 7.47
C LYS A 348 14.79 15.07 7.27
N LEU A 349 14.44 14.02 6.53
CA LEU A 349 15.33 12.89 6.24
C LEU A 349 16.24 13.12 5.03
N GLY A 350 16.12 14.24 4.31
CA GLY A 350 16.88 14.52 3.09
C GLY A 350 16.53 13.60 1.92
N ILE A 351 15.30 13.10 1.86
CA ILE A 351 14.80 12.22 0.79
C ILE A 351 14.00 13.02 -0.22
N LEU A 352 14.40 12.93 -1.50
CA LEU A 352 13.68 13.57 -2.59
C LEU A 352 12.43 12.74 -2.96
N ILE A 353 11.25 13.38 -3.00
CA ILE A 353 10.04 12.80 -3.57
C ILE A 353 10.10 12.92 -5.09
N SER A 354 10.04 11.79 -5.79
CA SER A 354 10.33 11.69 -7.23
C SER A 354 9.13 11.33 -8.10
N TYR A 355 7.97 11.02 -7.51
CA TYR A 355 6.74 10.78 -8.29
C TYR A 355 5.97 12.09 -8.50
N GLN A 356 5.27 12.19 -9.65
CA GLN A 356 4.32 13.29 -9.87
C GLN A 356 3.09 13.08 -9.00
N ASP A 357 2.62 14.14 -8.34
CA ASP A 357 1.35 14.11 -7.63
C ASP A 357 0.15 14.28 -8.58
N ASN A 358 -1.05 14.14 -8.02
CA ASN A 358 -2.31 14.32 -8.74
C ASN A 358 -2.98 15.66 -8.37
N ASP A 359 -2.30 16.55 -7.66
CA ASP A 359 -2.87 17.77 -7.10
C ASP A 359 -2.91 18.91 -8.14
N GLY A 360 -2.29 18.73 -9.32
CA GLY A 360 -2.40 19.66 -10.45
C GLY A 360 -1.52 20.90 -10.32
N ASP A 361 -0.47 20.85 -9.50
CA ASP A 361 0.52 21.93 -9.35
C ASP A 361 1.51 22.00 -10.51
#